data_d92d7ccf27748d99c49f6355b94a9774
#
_entry.id   d92d7ccf27748d99c49f6355b94a9774
#
_cell.length_a   1.000
_cell.length_b   1.000
_cell.length_c   1.000
_cell.angle_alpha   90.00
_cell.angle_beta   90.00
_cell.angle_gamma   90.00
#
_symmetry.space_group_name_H-M   'P 1'
#
loop_
_entity.id
_entity.type
_entity.pdbx_description
1 polymer ?
#
loop_
_entity_poly.entity_id
_entity_poly.type
_entity_poly.pdbx_seq_one_letter_code
_entity_poly.pdbx_strand_id
1 'polypeptide(L)'
;MKRKIISTLLCVSMCAALMMGCGQSDKSDTKETKKTEESKDEAKDDKLDLGLDADSVTVATSPGYEPFEFEEDGELKGYDVDIWNEFSERTGIEVKWEYADFSGLLGLLSSGKADAVSAQMSPTEERKDSYLFSDPVDYYGSTVVVAKDNDEIKSVKDLSGKTVGVGSGNSMQQAVEEMYPKGDVKFEVYTSATLEAMFDDIAYGRIDAVLAQDIQTYMAMKANKNLKIKVLEPFAYDTANIVFAKDNTELCDAMNKFIKIIKEDGTLQEISEKWIGADITTKKE
;
A
#
# COMPACT_ATOMS: atom_id res chain seq x y z
N MET A 1 8.13 -52.26 -3.53
CA MET A 1 9.19 -52.96 -2.77
C MET A 1 9.40 -52.28 -1.45
N LYS A 2 9.27 -53.05 -0.42
CA LYS A 2 9.39 -52.74 1.02
C LYS A 2 10.81 -52.39 1.42
N ARG A 3 10.97 -51.52 2.43
CA ARG A 3 11.80 -51.69 3.65
C ARG A 3 12.08 -50.31 4.28
N LYS A 4 11.49 -50.04 5.46
CA LYS A 4 11.83 -50.31 6.89
C LYS A 4 12.85 -49.31 7.44
N ILE A 5 12.39 -48.37 8.27
CA ILE A 5 12.44 -48.21 9.73
C ILE A 5 13.78 -48.65 10.35
N ILE A 6 14.47 -47.73 11.03
CA ILE A 6 15.13 -47.98 12.32
C ILE A 6 15.11 -46.67 13.16
N SER A 7 14.48 -46.81 14.31
CA SER A 7 14.43 -45.98 15.48
C SER A 7 15.65 -46.27 16.35
N THR A 8 16.26 -45.31 16.99
CA THR A 8 17.08 -45.54 18.17
C THR A 8 16.89 -44.45 19.18
N LEU A 9 16.29 -44.80 20.29
CA LEU A 9 16.21 -44.17 21.61
C LEU A 9 17.48 -44.49 22.40
N LEU A 10 18.01 -43.63 23.24
CA LEU A 10 18.53 -43.90 24.58
C LEU A 10 19.00 -42.60 25.26
N CYS A 11 18.29 -42.10 26.28
CA CYS A 11 18.47 -42.28 27.73
C CYS A 11 19.63 -41.50 28.37
N VAL A 12 19.29 -40.49 29.13
CA VAL A 12 19.36 -40.33 30.61
C VAL A 12 20.75 -40.36 31.22
N SER A 13 21.16 -39.30 31.91
CA SER A 13 21.76 -39.37 33.22
C SER A 13 21.68 -38.02 33.98
N MET A 14 21.13 -38.11 35.12
CA MET A 14 20.92 -37.22 36.25
C MET A 14 22.15 -37.35 37.17
N CYS A 15 22.72 -36.24 37.63
CA CYS A 15 23.55 -36.23 38.86
C CYS A 15 23.34 -34.95 39.63
N ALA A 16 22.69 -35.11 40.76
CA ALA A 16 22.67 -34.18 41.88
C ALA A 16 23.90 -34.38 42.78
N ALA A 17 24.47 -33.32 43.27
CA ALA A 17 25.35 -33.38 44.46
C ALA A 17 25.11 -32.14 45.31
N LEU A 18 24.53 -32.39 46.48
CA LEU A 18 24.48 -31.54 47.66
C LEU A 18 25.82 -31.61 48.37
N MET A 19 26.35 -30.50 48.84
CA MET A 19 27.24 -30.49 50.04
C MET A 19 26.93 -29.25 50.89
N MET A 20 26.44 -29.51 52.09
CA MET A 20 26.36 -28.63 53.25
C MET A 20 27.77 -28.35 53.83
N GLY A 21 27.99 -27.17 54.38
CA GLY A 21 29.13 -26.85 55.24
C GLY A 21 28.79 -25.65 56.12
N CYS A 22 28.49 -25.89 57.41
CA CYS A 22 28.35 -24.91 58.48
C CYS A 22 29.72 -24.49 59.04
N GLY A 23 29.83 -23.24 59.54
CA GLY A 23 30.96 -22.81 60.43
C GLY A 23 30.95 -21.30 60.69
N GLN A 24 30.38 -20.87 61.64
CA GLN A 24 30.38 -20.02 62.85
C GLN A 24 31.38 -18.85 62.97
N SER A 25 30.78 -17.64 63.20
CA SER A 25 31.09 -16.45 64.02
C SER A 25 32.47 -15.76 63.94
N ASP A 26 32.52 -14.45 63.74
CA ASP A 26 32.49 -13.37 64.75
C ASP A 26 32.46 -11.95 64.15
N LYS A 27 31.75 -11.12 64.82
CA LYS A 27 31.63 -9.67 65.01
C LYS A 27 32.46 -8.67 64.18
N SER A 28 31.69 -7.69 63.79
CA SER A 28 31.74 -6.20 63.90
C SER A 28 32.16 -5.45 62.62
N ASP A 29 31.37 -4.64 62.15
CA ASP A 29 31.28 -3.19 62.11
C ASP A 29 30.38 -2.68 60.99
N THR A 30 29.54 -1.80 61.42
CA THR A 30 28.52 -1.02 60.70
C THR A 30 29.13 -0.23 59.56
N LYS A 31 28.63 -0.43 58.30
CA LYS A 31 28.50 0.61 57.32
C LYS A 31 27.26 0.36 56.45
N GLU A 32 26.26 1.22 56.63
CA GLU A 32 25.14 1.36 55.74
C GLU A 32 25.61 1.52 54.28
N THR A 33 25.34 0.53 53.48
CA THR A 33 25.39 0.69 52.03
C THR A 33 23.96 0.70 51.53
N LYS A 34 23.49 1.87 51.17
CA LYS A 34 22.26 2.08 50.39
C LYS A 34 22.21 1.09 49.24
N LYS A 35 21.29 0.16 49.32
CA LYS A 35 20.88 -0.67 48.21
C LYS A 35 20.14 0.24 47.24
N THR A 36 20.79 0.65 46.17
CA THR A 36 20.14 1.22 45.00
C THR A 36 19.32 0.10 44.41
N GLU A 37 18.01 0.20 44.56
CA GLU A 37 17.06 -0.54 43.72
C GLU A 37 17.25 0.00 42.31
N GLU A 38 17.86 -0.81 41.45
CA GLU A 38 17.73 -0.64 40.00
C GLU A 38 16.23 -0.85 39.69
N SER A 39 15.53 0.25 39.54
CA SER A 39 14.26 0.26 38.84
C SER A 39 14.55 -0.26 37.43
N LYS A 40 14.15 -1.47 37.14
CA LYS A 40 13.87 -1.86 35.77
C LYS A 40 12.77 -0.91 35.28
N ASP A 41 13.18 0.12 34.55
CA ASP A 41 12.30 0.79 33.62
C ASP A 41 11.86 -0.29 32.61
N GLU A 42 10.70 -0.87 32.83
CA GLU A 42 9.92 -1.45 31.76
C GLU A 42 9.62 -0.27 30.85
N ALA A 43 10.30 -0.23 29.69
CA ALA A 43 9.91 0.63 28.60
C ALA A 43 8.45 0.30 28.32
N LYS A 44 7.52 1.14 28.77
CA LYS A 44 6.18 1.18 28.26
C LYS A 44 6.34 1.44 26.77
N ASP A 45 5.97 0.45 25.98
CA ASP A 45 5.75 0.56 24.56
C ASP A 45 4.61 1.59 24.41
N ASP A 46 4.96 2.87 24.27
CA ASP A 46 4.00 3.97 24.14
C ASP A 46 3.41 3.88 22.72
N LYS A 47 2.46 2.95 22.54
CA LYS A 47 1.67 2.83 21.33
C LYS A 47 0.92 4.14 21.07
N LEU A 48 0.89 4.52 19.79
CA LEU A 48 0.18 5.71 19.34
C LEU A 48 -1.33 5.52 19.51
N ASP A 49 -1.92 6.32 20.40
CA ASP A 49 -3.37 6.34 20.61
C ASP A 49 -4.04 7.29 19.61
N LEU A 50 -4.74 6.72 18.63
CA LEU A 50 -5.53 7.45 17.65
C LEU A 50 -7.02 7.58 18.06
N GLY A 51 -7.40 6.99 19.19
CA GLY A 51 -8.78 6.91 19.66
C GLY A 51 -9.59 5.82 18.94
N LEU A 52 -8.92 4.80 18.37
CA LEU A 52 -9.55 3.66 17.71
C LEU A 52 -9.49 2.44 18.64
N ASP A 53 -10.64 1.90 19.03
CA ASP A 53 -10.75 0.69 19.85
C ASP A 53 -10.92 -0.54 18.95
N ALA A 54 -9.80 -1.01 18.40
CA ALA A 54 -9.76 -2.18 17.53
C ALA A 54 -8.47 -2.97 17.71
N ASP A 55 -8.56 -4.30 17.75
CA ASP A 55 -7.40 -5.20 17.75
C ASP A 55 -6.83 -5.40 16.34
N SER A 56 -7.66 -5.32 15.31
CA SER A 56 -7.24 -5.49 13.92
C SER A 56 -8.14 -4.72 12.96
N VAL A 57 -7.56 -4.38 11.78
CA VAL A 57 -8.24 -3.75 10.64
C VAL A 57 -7.99 -4.61 9.40
N THR A 58 -9.05 -4.90 8.63
CA THR A 58 -8.95 -5.61 7.35
C THR A 58 -8.90 -4.60 6.21
N VAL A 59 -7.81 -4.61 5.44
CA VAL A 59 -7.57 -3.70 4.32
C VAL A 59 -7.67 -4.46 3.01
N ALA A 60 -8.55 -4.04 2.13
CA ALA A 60 -8.64 -4.60 0.79
C ALA A 60 -7.69 -3.86 -0.17
N THR A 61 -7.00 -4.64 -1.01
CA THR A 61 -6.07 -4.13 -2.01
C THR A 61 -6.09 -4.97 -3.28
N SER A 62 -5.47 -4.47 -4.36
CA SER A 62 -5.37 -5.13 -5.66
C SER A 62 -3.89 -5.36 -6.01
N PRO A 63 -3.29 -6.51 -5.59
CA PRO A 63 -1.87 -6.77 -5.84
C PRO A 63 -1.56 -6.81 -7.34
N GLY A 64 -0.44 -6.17 -7.74
CA GLY A 64 0.00 -6.10 -9.13
C GLY A 64 0.14 -4.68 -9.67
N TYR A 65 0.04 -3.68 -8.79
CA TYR A 65 0.19 -2.26 -9.12
C TYR A 65 1.51 -1.70 -8.57
N GLU A 66 2.64 -2.25 -9.05
CA GLU A 66 3.99 -1.81 -8.65
C GLU A 66 4.22 -0.32 -9.02
N PRO A 67 4.79 0.51 -8.13
CA PRO A 67 5.41 0.18 -6.83
C PRO A 67 4.51 0.41 -5.61
N PHE A 68 3.20 0.51 -5.79
CA PHE A 68 2.27 0.88 -4.72
C PHE A 68 1.77 -0.32 -3.91
N GLU A 69 1.24 -1.35 -4.57
CA GLU A 69 0.81 -2.62 -3.98
C GLU A 69 1.07 -3.79 -4.95
N PHE A 70 1.98 -4.67 -4.61
CA PHE A 70 2.37 -5.80 -5.46
C PHE A 70 2.89 -6.98 -4.65
N GLU A 71 2.85 -8.18 -5.23
CA GLU A 71 3.44 -9.37 -4.63
C GLU A 71 4.84 -9.62 -5.20
N GLU A 72 5.81 -9.84 -4.32
CA GLU A 72 7.14 -10.31 -4.64
C GLU A 72 7.52 -11.46 -3.70
N ASP A 73 7.90 -12.60 -4.23
CA ASP A 73 8.24 -13.81 -3.47
C ASP A 73 7.13 -14.29 -2.51
N GLY A 74 5.87 -14.01 -2.84
CA GLY A 74 4.69 -14.35 -2.03
C GLY A 74 4.42 -13.41 -0.86
N GLU A 75 5.07 -12.26 -0.82
CA GLU A 75 4.84 -11.20 0.16
C GLU A 75 4.27 -9.96 -0.50
N LEU A 76 3.23 -9.38 0.10
CA LEU A 76 2.67 -8.10 -0.33
C LEU A 76 3.61 -6.97 0.10
N LYS A 77 3.96 -6.09 -0.85
CA LYS A 77 4.92 -5.00 -0.68
C LYS A 77 4.44 -3.77 -1.43
N GLY A 78 5.02 -2.61 -1.12
CA GLY A 78 4.80 -1.38 -1.85
C GLY A 78 4.56 -0.17 -0.96
N TYR A 79 4.37 0.97 -1.60
CA TYR A 79 4.14 2.24 -0.95
C TYR A 79 2.92 2.22 -0.02
N ASP A 80 1.77 1.75 -0.53
CA ASP A 80 0.52 1.65 0.23
C ASP A 80 0.68 0.66 1.40
N VAL A 81 1.40 -0.43 1.17
CA VAL A 81 1.64 -1.47 2.18
C VAL A 81 2.50 -0.94 3.33
N ASP A 82 3.55 -0.17 3.01
CA ASP A 82 4.42 0.40 4.04
C ASP A 82 3.70 1.45 4.91
N ILE A 83 2.74 2.20 4.36
CA ILE A 83 1.89 3.10 5.16
C ILE A 83 1.12 2.29 6.22
N TRP A 84 0.54 1.15 5.85
CA TRP A 84 -0.20 0.30 6.78
C TRP A 84 0.71 -0.48 7.73
N ASN A 85 1.92 -0.86 7.32
CA ASN A 85 2.92 -1.44 8.21
C ASN A 85 3.32 -0.45 9.31
N GLU A 86 3.57 0.81 8.94
CA GLU A 86 3.87 1.89 9.87
C GLU A 86 2.69 2.18 10.82
N PHE A 87 1.44 2.15 10.29
CA PHE A 87 0.25 2.23 11.12
C PHE A 87 0.20 1.12 12.17
N SER A 88 0.40 -0.14 11.75
CA SER A 88 0.40 -1.30 12.64
C SER A 88 1.52 -1.21 13.68
N GLU A 89 2.73 -0.83 13.28
CA GLU A 89 3.88 -0.72 14.17
C GLU A 89 3.65 0.32 15.26
N ARG A 90 3.17 1.51 14.90
CA ARG A 90 2.96 2.61 15.86
C ARG A 90 1.75 2.41 16.75
N THR A 91 0.65 1.87 16.24
CA THR A 91 -0.59 1.70 17.01
C THR A 91 -0.69 0.37 17.74
N GLY A 92 -0.03 -0.67 17.23
CA GLY A 92 -0.18 -2.05 17.68
C GLY A 92 -1.45 -2.73 17.17
N ILE A 93 -2.21 -2.08 16.28
CA ILE A 93 -3.39 -2.66 15.62
C ILE A 93 -2.92 -3.57 14.49
N GLU A 94 -3.37 -4.83 14.47
CA GLU A 94 -3.02 -5.79 13.41
C GLU A 94 -3.66 -5.38 12.08
N VAL A 95 -2.88 -5.38 10.99
CA VAL A 95 -3.40 -5.16 9.63
C VAL A 95 -3.52 -6.50 8.91
N LYS A 96 -4.73 -6.81 8.46
CA LYS A 96 -5.05 -8.01 7.65
C LYS A 96 -5.36 -7.58 6.23
N TRP A 97 -4.84 -8.32 5.26
CA TRP A 97 -5.05 -8.00 3.84
C TRP A 97 -6.10 -8.91 3.21
N GLU A 98 -7.00 -8.31 2.44
CA GLU A 98 -7.97 -8.99 1.57
C GLU A 98 -7.70 -8.58 0.12
N TYR A 99 -7.74 -9.53 -0.82
CA TYR A 99 -7.36 -9.30 -2.21
C TYR A 99 -8.54 -9.40 -3.15
N ALA A 100 -8.62 -8.46 -4.10
CA ALA A 100 -9.55 -8.51 -5.22
C ALA A 100 -9.00 -7.73 -6.41
N ASP A 101 -9.59 -7.92 -7.59
CA ASP A 101 -9.39 -6.98 -8.69
C ASP A 101 -9.86 -5.57 -8.29
N PHE A 102 -9.20 -4.53 -8.80
CA PHE A 102 -9.49 -3.14 -8.44
C PHE A 102 -10.97 -2.79 -8.48
N SER A 103 -11.69 -3.23 -9.52
CA SER A 103 -13.14 -2.99 -9.67
C SER A 103 -14.01 -3.69 -8.61
N GLY A 104 -13.47 -4.69 -7.92
CA GLY A 104 -14.16 -5.44 -6.85
C GLY A 104 -13.96 -4.89 -5.45
N LEU A 105 -12.96 -4.03 -5.23
CA LEU A 105 -12.54 -3.58 -3.90
C LEU A 105 -13.65 -2.86 -3.13
N LEU A 106 -14.37 -1.94 -3.76
CA LEU A 106 -15.49 -1.24 -3.13
C LEU A 106 -16.64 -2.18 -2.76
N GLY A 107 -16.76 -3.32 -3.47
CA GLY A 107 -17.70 -4.38 -3.12
C GLY A 107 -17.34 -5.11 -1.83
N LEU A 108 -16.04 -5.31 -1.56
CA LEU A 108 -15.57 -5.87 -0.28
C LEU A 108 -15.89 -4.93 0.88
N LEU A 109 -15.65 -3.63 0.67
CA LEU A 109 -15.95 -2.59 1.64
C LEU A 109 -17.47 -2.51 1.93
N SER A 110 -18.31 -2.45 0.88
CA SER A 110 -19.77 -2.38 1.01
C SER A 110 -20.39 -3.62 1.67
N SER A 111 -19.73 -4.80 1.53
CA SER A 111 -20.19 -6.05 2.15
C SER A 111 -19.68 -6.28 3.57
N GLY A 112 -18.85 -5.36 4.10
CA GLY A 112 -18.22 -5.48 5.42
C GLY A 112 -17.16 -6.58 5.49
N LYS A 113 -16.59 -7.01 4.35
CA LYS A 113 -15.47 -7.94 4.30
C LYS A 113 -14.13 -7.24 4.48
N ALA A 114 -14.08 -5.94 4.25
CA ALA A 114 -12.96 -5.09 4.53
C ALA A 114 -13.43 -3.83 5.27
N ASP A 115 -12.57 -3.28 6.10
CA ASP A 115 -12.78 -2.04 6.86
C ASP A 115 -12.27 -0.82 6.08
N ALA A 116 -11.26 -1.03 5.24
CA ALA A 116 -10.65 -0.01 4.39
C ALA A 116 -10.26 -0.58 3.02
N VAL A 117 -10.08 0.30 2.04
CA VAL A 117 -9.45 0.01 0.74
C VAL A 117 -8.23 0.89 0.57
N SER A 118 -7.08 0.29 0.27
CA SER A 118 -5.82 0.97 -0.06
C SER A 118 -5.31 0.41 -1.39
N ALA A 119 -5.47 1.16 -2.46
CA ALA A 119 -5.17 0.75 -3.83
C ALA A 119 -5.16 1.95 -4.79
N GLN A 120 -4.45 3.00 -4.46
CA GLN A 120 -4.29 4.19 -5.31
C GLN A 120 -5.64 4.78 -5.81
N MET A 121 -6.65 4.82 -4.93
CA MET A 121 -8.02 5.17 -5.32
C MET A 121 -8.29 6.67 -5.21
N SER A 122 -8.70 7.29 -6.32
CA SER A 122 -9.09 8.69 -6.34
C SER A 122 -10.50 8.93 -5.80
N PRO A 123 -10.74 10.06 -5.11
CA PRO A 123 -12.03 10.45 -4.55
C PRO A 123 -12.92 11.15 -5.59
N THR A 124 -13.44 10.39 -6.58
CA THR A 124 -14.43 10.95 -7.53
C THR A 124 -15.72 11.37 -6.83
N GLU A 125 -16.48 12.31 -7.39
CA GLU A 125 -17.75 12.75 -6.79
C GLU A 125 -18.71 11.58 -6.60
N GLU A 126 -18.84 10.68 -7.58
CA GLU A 126 -19.67 9.48 -7.47
C GLU A 126 -19.25 8.59 -6.28
N ARG A 127 -17.94 8.40 -6.08
CA ARG A 127 -17.44 7.60 -4.94
C ARG A 127 -17.67 8.29 -3.61
N LYS A 128 -17.50 9.62 -3.54
CA LYS A 128 -17.75 10.42 -2.33
C LYS A 128 -19.20 10.37 -1.86
N ASP A 129 -20.15 10.15 -2.75
CA ASP A 129 -21.56 9.97 -2.37
C ASP A 129 -21.77 8.72 -1.50
N SER A 130 -20.98 7.67 -1.73
CA SER A 130 -21.15 6.35 -1.11
C SER A 130 -20.08 5.98 -0.07
N TYR A 131 -18.92 6.64 -0.09
CA TYR A 131 -17.75 6.29 0.74
C TYR A 131 -17.12 7.52 1.39
N LEU A 132 -16.34 7.27 2.45
CA LEU A 132 -15.42 8.25 3.02
C LEU A 132 -14.02 8.05 2.41
N PHE A 133 -13.26 9.13 2.38
CA PHE A 133 -11.88 9.15 1.90
C PHE A 133 -10.99 9.79 2.96
N SER A 134 -9.79 9.23 3.13
CA SER A 134 -8.76 9.87 3.94
C SER A 134 -8.27 11.19 3.32
N ASP A 135 -7.46 11.92 4.05
CA ASP A 135 -6.54 12.88 3.45
C ASP A 135 -5.65 12.19 2.41
N PRO A 136 -5.17 12.91 1.38
CA PRO A 136 -4.31 12.31 0.36
C PRO A 136 -3.05 11.68 0.94
N VAL A 137 -2.71 10.48 0.49
CA VAL A 137 -1.42 9.84 0.79
C VAL A 137 -0.38 10.21 -0.26
N ASP A 138 -0.79 10.46 -1.50
CA ASP A 138 0.06 10.95 -2.58
C ASP A 138 -0.70 11.77 -3.62
N TYR A 139 0.06 12.32 -4.59
CA TYR A 139 -0.41 13.12 -5.73
C TYR A 139 0.20 12.59 -7.01
N TYR A 140 -0.60 12.42 -8.06
CA TYR A 140 -0.16 11.91 -9.35
C TYR A 140 -0.80 12.66 -10.52
N GLY A 141 -0.20 12.52 -11.71
CA GLY A 141 -0.73 13.01 -12.95
C GLY A 141 -1.50 11.92 -13.70
N SER A 142 -2.75 12.20 -14.07
CA SER A 142 -3.52 11.38 -14.99
C SER A 142 -3.07 11.67 -16.42
N THR A 143 -2.52 10.68 -17.13
CA THR A 143 -1.90 10.89 -18.44
C THR A 143 -2.38 9.93 -19.49
N VAL A 144 -2.05 10.26 -20.74
CA VAL A 144 -2.20 9.41 -21.93
C VAL A 144 -0.83 8.85 -22.29
N VAL A 145 -0.74 7.53 -22.42
CA VAL A 145 0.45 6.82 -22.88
C VAL A 145 0.20 6.33 -24.29
N VAL A 146 1.17 6.55 -25.19
CA VAL A 146 1.08 6.17 -26.61
C VAL A 146 2.36 5.46 -27.06
N ALA A 147 2.34 4.84 -28.25
CA ALA A 147 3.54 4.31 -28.84
C ALA A 147 4.60 5.41 -29.00
N LYS A 148 5.87 5.05 -28.85
CA LYS A 148 7.00 5.99 -28.88
C LYS A 148 7.08 6.80 -30.17
N ASP A 149 6.67 6.21 -31.29
CA ASP A 149 6.66 6.77 -32.65
C ASP A 149 5.29 7.34 -33.06
N ASN A 150 4.30 7.34 -32.15
CA ASN A 150 3.01 7.96 -32.41
C ASN A 150 3.15 9.49 -32.42
N ASP A 151 2.90 10.15 -33.54
CA ASP A 151 2.93 11.60 -33.68
C ASP A 151 1.52 12.22 -33.89
N GLU A 152 0.47 11.40 -33.89
CA GLU A 152 -0.91 11.84 -34.08
C GLU A 152 -1.54 12.30 -32.77
N ILE A 153 -1.35 11.53 -31.69
CA ILE A 153 -1.89 11.83 -30.37
C ILE A 153 -0.83 12.60 -29.56
N LYS A 154 -1.12 13.85 -29.24
CA LYS A 154 -0.23 14.75 -28.47
C LYS A 154 -0.80 15.12 -27.11
N SER A 155 -2.08 14.90 -26.91
CA SER A 155 -2.80 15.21 -25.68
C SER A 155 -4.09 14.39 -25.58
N VAL A 156 -4.76 14.45 -24.42
CA VAL A 156 -6.08 13.86 -24.23
C VAL A 156 -7.11 14.37 -25.26
N LYS A 157 -6.91 15.56 -25.83
CA LYS A 157 -7.82 16.18 -26.81
C LYS A 157 -7.80 15.51 -28.21
N ASP A 158 -6.82 14.65 -28.45
CA ASP A 158 -6.63 14.00 -29.74
C ASP A 158 -7.19 12.55 -29.76
N LEU A 159 -7.99 12.17 -28.74
CA LEU A 159 -8.52 10.82 -28.58
C LEU A 159 -9.80 10.54 -29.38
N SER A 160 -10.40 11.53 -30.05
CA SER A 160 -11.59 11.30 -30.89
C SER A 160 -11.34 10.25 -31.96
N GLY A 161 -12.21 9.23 -32.04
CA GLY A 161 -12.12 8.11 -32.97
C GLY A 161 -11.06 7.05 -32.59
N LYS A 162 -10.34 7.22 -31.51
CA LYS A 162 -9.27 6.30 -31.05
C LYS A 162 -9.83 5.21 -30.13
N THR A 163 -9.08 4.10 -30.07
CA THR A 163 -9.29 3.01 -29.10
C THR A 163 -8.31 3.18 -27.96
N VAL A 164 -8.82 3.33 -26.74
CA VAL A 164 -8.07 3.68 -25.54
C VAL A 164 -8.19 2.59 -24.49
N GLY A 165 -7.07 2.01 -24.07
CA GLY A 165 -7.01 1.03 -23.01
C GLY A 165 -7.13 1.70 -21.64
N VAL A 166 -7.89 1.08 -20.74
CA VAL A 166 -8.05 1.54 -19.36
C VAL A 166 -8.36 0.37 -18.42
N GLY A 167 -7.89 0.44 -17.19
CA GLY A 167 -8.25 -0.52 -16.15
C GLY A 167 -9.71 -0.39 -15.74
N SER A 168 -10.38 -1.52 -15.51
CA SER A 168 -11.79 -1.54 -15.08
C SER A 168 -11.98 -0.77 -13.76
N GLY A 169 -12.94 0.16 -13.74
CA GLY A 169 -13.24 0.99 -12.57
C GLY A 169 -12.28 2.18 -12.38
N ASN A 170 -11.38 2.44 -13.33
CA ASN A 170 -10.47 3.57 -13.26
C ASN A 170 -11.21 4.90 -13.51
N SER A 171 -10.98 5.89 -12.65
CA SER A 171 -11.60 7.23 -12.73
C SER A 171 -11.23 8.02 -13.99
N MET A 172 -10.08 7.73 -14.60
CA MET A 172 -9.65 8.41 -15.83
C MET A 172 -10.59 8.12 -17.01
N GLN A 173 -11.23 6.93 -17.05
CA GLN A 173 -12.24 6.63 -18.07
C GLN A 173 -13.38 7.64 -17.99
N GLN A 174 -13.97 7.83 -16.80
CA GLN A 174 -15.06 8.77 -16.58
C GLN A 174 -14.64 10.20 -16.98
N ALA A 175 -13.44 10.63 -16.56
CA ALA A 175 -12.93 11.96 -16.90
C ALA A 175 -12.80 12.17 -18.42
N VAL A 176 -12.39 11.15 -19.19
CA VAL A 176 -12.31 11.22 -20.64
C VAL A 176 -13.70 11.14 -21.27
N GLU A 177 -14.63 10.33 -20.76
CA GLU A 177 -16.02 10.27 -21.21
C GLU A 177 -16.73 11.63 -21.08
N GLU A 178 -16.47 12.37 -20.00
CA GLU A 178 -16.99 13.74 -19.80
C GLU A 178 -16.43 14.73 -20.83
N MET A 179 -15.17 14.56 -21.25
CA MET A 179 -14.55 15.37 -22.32
C MET A 179 -15.12 15.01 -23.71
N TYR A 180 -15.60 13.78 -23.89
CA TYR A 180 -16.11 13.24 -25.15
C TYR A 180 -17.56 12.72 -25.02
N PRO A 181 -18.56 13.60 -24.73
CA PRO A 181 -19.93 13.20 -24.39
C PRO A 181 -20.69 12.55 -25.54
N LYS A 182 -20.16 12.61 -26.77
CA LYS A 182 -20.75 11.94 -27.96
C LYS A 182 -20.30 10.49 -28.11
N GLY A 183 -19.45 9.98 -27.23
CA GLY A 183 -18.91 8.63 -27.30
C GLY A 183 -17.93 8.43 -28.46
N ASP A 184 -17.20 9.48 -28.83
CA ASP A 184 -16.24 9.44 -29.93
C ASP A 184 -14.95 8.65 -29.58
N VAL A 185 -14.73 8.30 -28.30
CA VAL A 185 -13.62 7.47 -27.82
C VAL A 185 -14.12 6.06 -27.57
N LYS A 186 -13.41 5.05 -28.06
CA LYS A 186 -13.68 3.64 -27.76
C LYS A 186 -12.79 3.18 -26.63
N PHE A 187 -13.37 2.61 -25.58
CA PHE A 187 -12.58 2.06 -24.47
C PHE A 187 -12.42 0.54 -24.61
N GLU A 188 -11.18 0.07 -24.51
CA GLU A 188 -10.83 -1.32 -24.23
C GLU A 188 -10.58 -1.43 -22.74
N VAL A 189 -11.50 -2.10 -22.03
CA VAL A 189 -11.48 -2.18 -20.56
C VAL A 189 -10.81 -3.47 -20.13
N TYR A 190 -9.71 -3.33 -19.38
CA TYR A 190 -8.93 -4.45 -18.85
C TYR A 190 -9.32 -4.71 -17.40
N THR A 191 -9.69 -5.95 -17.09
CA THR A 191 -10.14 -6.32 -15.73
C THR A 191 -8.97 -6.79 -14.85
N SER A 192 -8.03 -7.54 -15.43
CA SER A 192 -6.93 -8.17 -14.68
C SER A 192 -5.59 -8.09 -15.42
N ALA A 193 -5.45 -7.23 -16.43
CA ALA A 193 -4.21 -7.07 -17.15
C ALA A 193 -3.25 -6.17 -16.40
N THR A 194 -1.95 -6.49 -16.46
CA THR A 194 -0.90 -5.60 -15.98
C THR A 194 -0.76 -4.37 -16.90
N LEU A 195 -0.18 -3.31 -16.39
CA LEU A 195 0.07 -2.10 -17.18
C LEU A 195 1.00 -2.40 -18.38
N GLU A 196 1.98 -3.28 -18.20
CA GLU A 196 2.88 -3.72 -19.27
C GLU A 196 2.13 -4.43 -20.40
N ALA A 197 1.13 -5.25 -20.08
CA ALA A 197 0.30 -5.90 -21.10
C ALA A 197 -0.48 -4.88 -21.95
N MET A 198 -0.99 -3.82 -21.32
CA MET A 198 -1.63 -2.71 -22.04
C MET A 198 -0.63 -1.94 -22.90
N PHE A 199 0.62 -1.75 -22.44
CA PHE A 199 1.70 -1.15 -23.24
C PHE A 199 2.11 -2.00 -24.43
N ASP A 200 2.11 -3.32 -24.29
CA ASP A 200 2.32 -4.24 -25.42
C ASP A 200 1.20 -4.11 -26.46
N ASP A 201 -0.06 -3.92 -26.04
CA ASP A 201 -1.18 -3.71 -26.96
C ASP A 201 -1.03 -2.39 -27.76
N ILE A 202 -0.50 -1.32 -27.15
CA ILE A 202 -0.08 -0.12 -27.88
C ILE A 202 1.03 -0.47 -28.89
N ALA A 203 2.08 -1.17 -28.46
CA ALA A 203 3.23 -1.48 -29.28
C ALA A 203 2.88 -2.37 -30.49
N TYR A 204 1.86 -3.23 -30.35
CA TYR A 204 1.34 -4.06 -31.44
C TYR A 204 0.22 -3.38 -32.25
N GLY A 205 -0.16 -2.16 -31.94
CA GLY A 205 -1.20 -1.40 -32.63
C GLY A 205 -2.63 -1.98 -32.46
N ARG A 206 -2.88 -2.69 -31.36
CA ARG A 206 -4.22 -3.20 -31.01
C ARG A 206 -5.11 -2.12 -30.44
N ILE A 207 -4.50 -1.18 -29.73
CA ILE A 207 -5.11 0.05 -29.20
C ILE A 207 -4.21 1.23 -29.53
N ASP A 208 -4.76 2.45 -29.54
CA ASP A 208 -4.06 3.68 -29.92
C ASP A 208 -3.35 4.32 -28.73
N ALA A 209 -3.92 4.19 -27.52
CA ALA A 209 -3.41 4.82 -26.30
C ALA A 209 -3.84 4.04 -25.05
N VAL A 210 -3.24 4.36 -23.90
CA VAL A 210 -3.64 3.88 -22.56
C VAL A 210 -3.76 5.08 -21.62
N LEU A 211 -4.78 5.08 -20.75
CA LEU A 211 -4.88 5.99 -19.63
C LEU A 211 -4.16 5.37 -18.42
N ALA A 212 -3.20 6.09 -17.88
CA ALA A 212 -2.39 5.61 -16.74
C ALA A 212 -1.94 6.77 -15.85
N GLN A 213 -1.51 6.44 -14.65
CA GLN A 213 -0.79 7.39 -13.80
C GLN A 213 0.63 7.61 -14.34
N ASP A 214 1.09 8.84 -14.31
CA ASP A 214 2.42 9.23 -14.77
C ASP A 214 3.52 8.51 -13.97
N ILE A 215 3.41 8.50 -12.64
CA ILE A 215 4.40 7.91 -11.73
C ILE A 215 4.61 6.43 -12.04
N GLN A 216 3.53 5.64 -12.05
CA GLN A 216 3.61 4.21 -12.33
C GLN A 216 4.19 3.94 -13.73
N THR A 217 3.76 4.74 -14.72
CA THR A 217 4.28 4.60 -16.08
C THR A 217 5.78 4.90 -16.16
N TYR A 218 6.26 5.96 -15.48
CA TYR A 218 7.69 6.26 -15.40
C TYR A 218 8.49 5.17 -14.69
N MET A 219 7.91 4.56 -13.63
CA MET A 219 8.55 3.45 -12.93
C MET A 219 8.63 2.21 -13.82
N ALA A 220 7.57 1.85 -14.54
CA ALA A 220 7.60 0.76 -15.54
C ALA A 220 8.65 1.02 -16.62
N MET A 221 8.76 2.24 -17.16
CA MET A 221 9.80 2.62 -18.13
C MET A 221 11.22 2.59 -17.54
N LYS A 222 11.38 2.85 -16.25
CA LYS A 222 12.66 2.75 -15.53
C LYS A 222 13.09 1.29 -15.38
N ALA A 223 12.15 0.41 -15.01
CA ALA A 223 12.36 -1.02 -14.87
C ALA A 223 12.62 -1.72 -16.21
N ASN A 224 11.85 -1.38 -17.26
CA ASN A 224 11.97 -1.97 -18.59
C ASN A 224 12.30 -0.91 -19.64
N LYS A 225 13.60 -0.79 -19.97
CA LYS A 225 14.11 0.15 -20.99
C LYS A 225 13.69 -0.17 -22.44
N ASN A 226 13.12 -1.36 -22.66
CA ASN A 226 12.69 -1.80 -23.99
C ASN A 226 11.25 -1.39 -24.31
N LEU A 227 10.50 -0.84 -23.35
CA LEU A 227 9.16 -0.32 -23.58
C LEU A 227 9.20 0.76 -24.68
N LYS A 228 8.41 0.54 -25.74
CA LYS A 228 8.32 1.45 -26.87
C LYS A 228 7.12 2.39 -26.74
N ILE A 229 7.07 3.09 -25.63
CA ILE A 229 6.01 4.03 -25.27
C ILE A 229 6.57 5.42 -24.97
N LYS A 230 5.70 6.41 -24.97
CA LYS A 230 5.93 7.74 -24.42
C LYS A 230 4.73 8.20 -23.61
N VAL A 231 5.00 8.91 -22.53
CA VAL A 231 4.03 9.52 -21.64
C VAL A 231 3.78 10.95 -22.11
N LEU A 232 2.52 11.33 -22.27
CA LEU A 232 2.15 12.70 -22.61
C LEU A 232 2.00 13.53 -21.33
N GLU A 233 1.93 14.86 -21.50
CA GLU A 233 1.66 15.74 -20.35
C GLU A 233 0.34 15.35 -19.66
N PRO A 234 0.30 15.36 -18.33
CA PRO A 234 -0.91 15.07 -17.58
C PRO A 234 -2.08 15.98 -18.00
N PHE A 235 -3.25 15.41 -18.15
CA PHE A 235 -4.47 16.16 -18.43
C PHE A 235 -5.25 16.52 -17.16
N ALA A 236 -4.93 15.87 -16.03
CA ALA A 236 -5.43 16.17 -14.70
C ALA A 236 -4.38 15.79 -13.65
N TYR A 237 -4.49 16.39 -12.47
CA TYR A 237 -3.73 16.00 -11.28
C TYR A 237 -4.72 15.56 -10.22
N ASP A 238 -4.51 14.37 -9.71
CA ASP A 238 -5.37 13.69 -8.76
C ASP A 238 -4.62 13.31 -7.49
N THR A 239 -5.34 12.72 -6.55
CA THR A 239 -4.80 12.20 -5.30
C THR A 239 -5.15 10.73 -5.13
N ALA A 240 -4.25 9.97 -4.50
CA ALA A 240 -4.58 8.68 -3.94
C ALA A 240 -4.99 8.83 -2.47
N ASN A 241 -6.05 8.13 -2.11
CA ASN A 241 -6.64 8.19 -0.79
C ASN A 241 -7.05 6.78 -0.33
N ILE A 242 -7.06 6.57 0.97
CA ILE A 242 -7.62 5.36 1.58
C ILE A 242 -9.14 5.54 1.67
N VAL A 243 -9.89 4.47 1.37
CA VAL A 243 -11.36 4.52 1.29
C VAL A 243 -11.98 3.74 2.43
N PHE A 244 -13.08 4.25 2.98
CA PHE A 244 -13.81 3.64 4.09
C PHE A 244 -15.30 3.58 3.78
N ALA A 245 -16.03 2.66 4.45
CA ALA A 245 -17.48 2.67 4.41
C ALA A 245 -18.02 4.01 4.93
N LYS A 246 -19.17 4.45 4.41
CA LYS A 246 -19.74 5.78 4.69
C LYS A 246 -20.02 6.03 6.18
N ASP A 247 -20.26 4.97 6.93
CA ASP A 247 -20.54 4.97 8.37
C ASP A 247 -19.32 4.70 9.24
N ASN A 248 -18.18 4.31 8.65
CA ASN A 248 -16.92 4.05 9.38
C ASN A 248 -16.11 5.34 9.57
N THR A 249 -16.70 6.32 10.25
CA THR A 249 -16.06 7.61 10.51
C THR A 249 -14.89 7.50 11.49
N GLU A 250 -14.96 6.57 12.44
CA GLU A 250 -13.95 6.39 13.49
C GLU A 250 -12.60 5.97 12.89
N LEU A 251 -12.59 4.96 12.02
CA LEU A 251 -11.36 4.52 11.35
C LEU A 251 -10.84 5.58 10.36
N CYS A 252 -11.73 6.27 9.63
CA CYS A 252 -11.35 7.36 8.74
C CYS A 252 -10.67 8.51 9.50
N ASP A 253 -11.24 8.93 10.63
CA ASP A 253 -10.68 9.99 11.47
C ASP A 253 -9.34 9.57 12.11
N ALA A 254 -9.22 8.31 12.55
CA ALA A 254 -7.98 7.74 13.08
C ALA A 254 -6.89 7.73 12.01
N MET A 255 -7.22 7.28 10.79
CA MET A 255 -6.28 7.28 9.66
C MET A 255 -5.85 8.69 9.26
N ASN A 256 -6.75 9.67 9.26
CA ASN A 256 -6.40 11.08 8.98
C ASN A 256 -5.44 11.65 10.02
N LYS A 257 -5.65 11.34 11.30
CA LYS A 257 -4.68 11.70 12.37
C LYS A 257 -3.33 11.05 12.11
N PHE A 258 -3.33 9.76 11.75
CA PHE A 258 -2.11 9.02 11.44
C PHE A 258 -1.37 9.60 10.25
N ILE A 259 -2.06 9.83 9.11
CA ILE A 259 -1.48 10.43 7.90
C ILE A 259 -0.86 11.79 8.22
N LYS A 260 -1.52 12.60 9.04
CA LYS A 260 -0.98 13.89 9.47
C LYS A 260 0.34 13.72 10.25
N ILE A 261 0.39 12.77 11.19
CA ILE A 261 1.59 12.50 11.99
C ILE A 261 2.75 12.07 11.10
N ILE A 262 2.55 11.09 10.20
CA ILE A 262 3.63 10.59 9.34
C ILE A 262 4.05 11.58 8.25
N LYS A 263 3.20 12.56 7.93
CA LYS A 263 3.59 13.72 7.09
C LYS A 263 4.45 14.71 7.88
N GLU A 264 4.06 15.04 9.11
CA GLU A 264 4.75 16.02 9.93
C GLU A 264 6.13 15.55 10.39
N ASP A 265 6.31 14.26 10.66
CA ASP A 265 7.59 13.68 11.08
C ASP A 265 8.48 13.22 9.92
N GLY A 266 8.00 13.28 8.68
CA GLY A 266 8.74 12.96 7.46
C GLY A 266 8.68 11.48 7.03
N THR A 267 8.04 10.61 7.80
CA THR A 267 7.95 9.16 7.50
C THR A 267 7.28 8.89 6.16
N LEU A 268 6.18 9.62 5.83
CA LEU A 268 5.50 9.43 4.55
C LEU A 268 6.40 9.80 3.36
N GLN A 269 7.23 10.85 3.52
CA GLN A 269 8.23 11.22 2.52
C GLN A 269 9.30 10.13 2.39
N GLU A 270 9.80 9.56 3.49
CA GLU A 270 10.78 8.47 3.46
C GLU A 270 10.24 7.22 2.75
N ILE A 271 8.97 6.85 2.98
CA ILE A 271 8.28 5.77 2.27
C ILE A 271 8.20 6.10 0.77
N SER A 272 7.86 7.34 0.42
CA SER A 272 7.81 7.80 -0.97
C SER A 272 9.18 7.71 -1.66
N GLU A 273 10.23 8.20 -1.03
CA GLU A 273 11.59 8.13 -1.57
C GLU A 273 12.08 6.69 -1.71
N LYS A 274 11.72 5.81 -0.77
CA LYS A 274 12.04 4.38 -0.82
C LYS A 274 11.47 3.69 -2.07
N TRP A 275 10.20 3.89 -2.37
CA TRP A 275 9.51 3.17 -3.42
C TRP A 275 9.57 3.87 -4.79
N ILE A 276 9.45 5.18 -4.80
CA ILE A 276 9.36 5.99 -6.04
C ILE A 276 10.71 6.61 -6.39
N GLY A 277 11.53 6.94 -5.39
CA GLY A 277 12.78 7.70 -5.55
C GLY A 277 12.55 9.20 -5.69
N ALA A 278 11.38 9.68 -5.28
CA ALA A 278 10.98 11.09 -5.28
C ALA A 278 9.87 11.32 -4.25
N ASP A 279 9.72 12.55 -3.77
CA ASP A 279 8.58 12.94 -2.94
C ASP A 279 7.33 13.17 -3.80
N ILE A 280 6.31 12.31 -3.61
CA ILE A 280 4.98 12.42 -4.23
C ILE A 280 3.90 12.79 -3.20
N THR A 281 4.30 13.07 -1.95
CA THR A 281 3.37 13.32 -0.83
C THR A 281 2.86 14.76 -0.80
N THR A 282 3.43 15.63 -1.64
CA THR A 282 3.08 17.03 -1.76
C THR A 282 2.57 17.35 -3.16
N LYS A 283 1.57 18.26 -3.22
CA LYS A 283 1.02 18.71 -4.50
C LYS A 283 2.10 19.45 -5.30
N LYS A 284 2.34 18.99 -6.53
CA LYS A 284 3.15 19.76 -7.49
C LYS A 284 2.38 21.01 -7.92
N GLU A 285 3.05 22.17 -7.86
CA GLU A 285 2.49 23.46 -8.33
C GLU A 285 2.38 23.50 -9.86
#